data_a4627ac24135a046b33272a170b3b38f
#
_entry.id   a4627ac24135a046b33272a170b3b38f
#
_cell.length_a   1.000
_cell.length_b   1.000
_cell.length_c   1.000
_cell.angle_alpha   90.00
_cell.angle_beta   90.00
_cell.angle_gamma   90.00
#
_symmetry.space_group_name_H-M   'P 1'
#
loop_
_entity.id
_entity.type
_entity.pdbx_description
1 polymer ?
#
loop_
_entity_poly.entity_id
_entity_poly.type
_entity_poly.pdbx_seq_one_letter_code
_entity_poly.pdbx_strand_id
1 'polypeptide(L)'
;MGKVEGSSVYSYQEQELIRQLTKLRLEKEEQLEYETFDEYEVPPRTQFTMLAKPAVSIRYKRLSFSTSCIRMFEGIKHILPIINPIKKRLAIVPLNAEESKSVEWARQKKDGSWTPRDVISLEYVEKIYALMNWHRECRYKTLGRIADSPRGLVLLFDLEEGFMYSNESVEYTDPNTGKIKKRKIIYYPDAYKDRIGQSYSDYIASQQSSLYDQLSEMTGKTYDAVEGGERDE
;
A
#
# COMPACT_ATOMS: atom_id res chain seq x y z
N MET A 1 -3.82 -31.39 -14.82
CA MET A 1 -3.01 -30.87 -13.72
C MET A 1 -3.87 -29.88 -12.95
N GLY A 2 -4.34 -30.31 -11.78
CA GLY A 2 -5.34 -29.57 -11.01
C GLY A 2 -4.76 -28.33 -10.32
N LYS A 3 -5.49 -27.23 -10.41
CA LYS A 3 -5.28 -26.03 -9.57
C LYS A 3 -5.63 -26.40 -8.13
N VAL A 4 -4.67 -26.28 -7.24
CA VAL A 4 -4.93 -26.26 -5.79
C VAL A 4 -5.37 -24.84 -5.47
N GLU A 5 -6.68 -24.64 -5.37
CA GLU A 5 -7.26 -23.48 -4.74
C GLU A 5 -7.00 -23.57 -3.24
N GLY A 6 -6.20 -22.64 -2.69
CA GLY A 6 -6.01 -22.48 -1.26
C GLY A 6 -7.26 -21.87 -0.63
N SER A 7 -8.31 -22.67 -0.50
CA SER A 7 -9.45 -22.34 0.35
C SER A 7 -9.01 -22.51 1.82
N SER A 8 -9.40 -21.59 2.68
CA SER A 8 -9.30 -21.73 4.12
C SER A 8 -9.78 -23.12 4.53
N VAL A 9 -8.93 -23.90 5.18
CA VAL A 9 -9.17 -25.32 5.51
C VAL A 9 -10.38 -25.49 6.44
N TYR A 10 -10.88 -24.41 7.03
CA TYR A 10 -11.97 -24.41 8.00
C TYR A 10 -13.08 -23.44 7.60
N SER A 11 -14.34 -23.88 7.75
CA SER A 11 -15.50 -23.00 7.63
C SER A 11 -15.51 -21.92 8.74
N TYR A 12 -16.26 -20.86 8.55
CA TYR A 12 -16.40 -19.80 9.57
C TYR A 12 -16.86 -20.37 10.94
N GLN A 13 -17.76 -21.34 10.93
CA GLN A 13 -18.24 -21.99 12.15
C GLN A 13 -17.16 -22.81 12.85
N GLU A 14 -16.31 -23.50 12.10
CA GLU A 14 -15.18 -24.25 12.65
C GLU A 14 -14.11 -23.31 13.24
N GLN A 15 -13.85 -22.19 12.59
CA GLN A 15 -12.92 -21.19 13.11
C GLN A 15 -13.42 -20.59 14.42
N GLU A 16 -14.70 -20.27 14.53
CA GLU A 16 -15.31 -19.76 15.75
C GLU A 16 -15.30 -20.80 16.88
N LEU A 17 -15.57 -22.06 16.56
CA LEU A 17 -15.48 -23.16 17.53
C LEU A 17 -14.06 -23.36 18.06
N ILE A 18 -13.07 -23.35 17.17
CA ILE A 18 -11.65 -23.43 17.55
C ILE A 18 -11.28 -22.27 18.47
N ARG A 19 -11.73 -21.07 18.16
CA ARG A 19 -11.50 -19.88 18.98
C ARG A 19 -12.10 -20.02 20.38
N GLN A 20 -13.34 -20.49 20.49
CA GLN A 20 -14.01 -20.71 21.76
C GLN A 20 -13.32 -21.82 22.58
N LEU A 21 -12.93 -22.93 21.97
CA LEU A 21 -12.19 -24.00 22.63
C LEU A 21 -10.81 -23.54 23.12
N THR A 22 -10.10 -22.74 22.31
CA THR A 22 -8.81 -22.18 22.70
C THR A 22 -8.98 -21.23 23.91
N LYS A 23 -10.02 -20.39 23.87
CA LYS A 23 -10.33 -19.49 24.98
C LYS A 23 -10.63 -20.26 26.27
N LEU A 24 -11.48 -21.27 26.21
CA LEU A 24 -11.81 -22.13 27.37
C LEU A 24 -10.59 -22.88 27.91
N ARG A 25 -9.67 -23.30 27.04
CA ARG A 25 -8.43 -23.94 27.48
C ARG A 25 -7.51 -22.97 28.22
N LEU A 26 -7.33 -21.78 27.68
CA LEU A 26 -6.51 -20.73 28.29
C LEU A 26 -7.11 -20.24 29.62
N GLU A 27 -8.44 -20.13 29.73
CA GLU A 27 -9.13 -19.77 30.97
C GLU A 27 -8.94 -20.83 32.09
N LYS A 28 -8.65 -22.08 31.71
CA LYS A 28 -8.34 -23.15 32.70
C LYS A 28 -6.88 -23.21 33.11
N GLU A 29 -5.98 -22.78 32.23
CA GLU A 29 -4.53 -22.92 32.47
C GLU A 29 -3.89 -21.64 33.02
N GLU A 30 -4.40 -20.45 32.68
CA GLU A 30 -3.90 -19.15 33.18
C GLU A 30 -5.04 -18.12 33.21
N GLN A 31 -4.93 -17.13 34.08
CA GLN A 31 -5.82 -15.97 34.05
C GLN A 31 -5.53 -15.20 32.75
N LEU A 32 -6.49 -15.24 31.81
CA LEU A 32 -6.41 -14.43 30.60
C LEU A 32 -6.41 -12.95 30.97
N GLU A 33 -5.32 -12.27 30.68
CA GLU A 33 -5.24 -10.82 30.76
C GLU A 33 -6.12 -10.21 29.67
N TYR A 34 -6.99 -9.28 30.06
CA TYR A 34 -7.79 -8.53 29.11
C TYR A 34 -6.97 -7.34 28.61
N GLU A 35 -6.53 -7.43 27.34
CA GLU A 35 -5.76 -6.38 26.68
C GLU A 35 -6.71 -5.43 25.95
N THR A 36 -6.63 -4.14 26.27
CA THR A 36 -7.27 -3.08 25.48
C THR A 36 -6.33 -2.64 24.35
N PHE A 37 -6.87 -2.13 23.29
CA PHE A 37 -6.06 -1.62 22.18
C PHE A 37 -5.93 -0.09 22.22
N ASP A 38 -6.09 0.49 23.39
CA ASP A 38 -5.83 1.90 23.63
C ASP A 38 -4.44 2.27 23.27
N GLU A 39 -3.82 3.11 22.93
CA GLU A 39 -2.40 3.38 22.59
C GLU A 39 -1.76 2.47 21.50
N TYR A 40 -2.49 1.47 21.00
CA TYR A 40 -1.99 0.65 19.90
C TYR A 40 -2.09 1.39 18.56
N GLU A 41 -1.09 1.15 17.71
CA GLU A 41 -1.07 1.68 16.35
C GLU A 41 -1.14 0.57 15.30
N VAL A 42 -1.90 0.82 14.25
CA VAL A 42 -2.03 -0.08 13.11
C VAL A 42 -1.08 0.36 12.00
N PRO A 43 -0.03 -0.43 11.69
CA PRO A 43 0.90 -0.07 10.64
C PRO A 43 0.21 -0.12 9.28
N PRO A 44 0.52 0.81 8.36
CA PRO A 44 -0.03 0.79 7.03
C PRO A 44 0.43 -0.49 6.29
N ARG A 45 -0.47 -1.06 5.52
CA ARG A 45 -0.23 -2.31 4.77
C ARG A 45 1.02 -2.27 3.88
N THR A 46 1.41 -1.08 3.44
CA THR A 46 2.60 -0.83 2.62
C THR A 46 3.92 -1.09 3.33
N GLN A 47 3.94 -1.15 4.66
CA GLN A 47 5.13 -1.55 5.43
C GLN A 47 5.47 -3.03 5.22
N PHE A 48 4.46 -3.86 4.99
CA PHE A 48 4.68 -5.28 4.78
C PHE A 48 5.14 -5.58 3.35
N THR A 49 6.05 -6.53 3.19
CA THR A 49 6.51 -6.97 1.86
C THR A 49 5.40 -7.77 1.18
N MET A 50 4.87 -7.23 0.08
CA MET A 50 3.83 -7.87 -0.73
C MET A 50 4.32 -8.04 -2.16
N LEU A 51 5.10 -9.09 -2.41
CA LEU A 51 5.74 -9.36 -3.71
C LEU A 51 4.75 -9.50 -4.88
N ALA A 52 3.54 -9.95 -4.61
CA ALA A 52 2.51 -10.15 -5.64
C ALA A 52 1.70 -8.87 -5.95
N LYS A 53 1.73 -7.85 -5.10
CA LYS A 53 0.95 -6.63 -5.31
C LYS A 53 1.71 -5.58 -6.10
N PRO A 54 1.04 -4.86 -7.00
CA PRO A 54 1.64 -3.71 -7.66
C PRO A 54 1.96 -2.62 -6.64
N ALA A 55 3.08 -1.96 -6.82
CA ALA A 55 3.49 -0.85 -5.97
C ALA A 55 4.21 0.21 -6.79
N VAL A 56 4.05 1.46 -6.42
CA VAL A 56 4.85 2.57 -6.90
C VAL A 56 5.63 3.20 -5.75
N SER A 57 6.89 3.48 -5.98
CA SER A 57 7.72 4.29 -5.07
C SER A 57 7.97 5.64 -5.71
N ILE A 58 7.54 6.69 -5.04
CA ILE A 58 7.67 8.08 -5.47
C ILE A 58 8.80 8.68 -4.66
N ARG A 59 9.82 9.15 -5.35
CA ARG A 59 10.96 9.86 -4.77
C ARG A 59 11.28 11.08 -5.61
N TYR A 60 12.00 12.02 -5.05
CA TYR A 60 12.38 13.21 -5.76
C TYR A 60 12.86 12.90 -7.20
N LYS A 61 12.26 13.54 -8.17
CA LYS A 61 12.47 13.43 -9.64
C LYS A 61 12.04 12.11 -10.29
N ARG A 62 11.50 11.11 -9.57
CA ARG A 62 11.17 9.84 -10.25
C ARG A 62 10.09 9.01 -9.60
N LEU A 63 9.41 8.25 -10.46
CA LEU A 63 8.48 7.19 -10.12
C LEU A 63 9.13 5.85 -10.45
N SER A 64 9.12 4.92 -9.49
CA SER A 64 9.67 3.57 -9.67
C SER A 64 8.55 2.57 -9.43
N PHE A 65 8.22 1.78 -10.44
CA PHE A 65 7.17 0.76 -10.37
C PHE A 65 7.75 -0.60 -9.97
N SER A 66 7.00 -1.40 -9.24
CA SER A 66 7.39 -2.77 -8.90
C SER A 66 7.32 -3.68 -10.14
N THR A 67 8.04 -4.80 -10.09
CA THR A 67 7.96 -5.83 -11.14
C THR A 67 6.53 -6.38 -11.28
N SER A 68 5.74 -6.40 -10.19
CA SER A 68 4.34 -6.81 -10.24
C SER A 68 3.48 -5.92 -11.13
N CYS A 69 3.75 -4.60 -11.19
CA CYS A 69 3.07 -3.71 -12.13
C CYS A 69 3.32 -4.14 -13.59
N ILE A 70 4.58 -4.44 -13.89
CA ILE A 70 4.97 -4.82 -15.27
C ILE A 70 4.38 -6.18 -15.65
N ARG A 71 4.36 -7.14 -14.73
CA ARG A 71 3.76 -8.47 -14.96
C ARG A 71 2.26 -8.42 -15.25
N MET A 72 1.55 -7.46 -14.65
CA MET A 72 0.11 -7.27 -14.91
C MET A 72 -0.19 -6.75 -16.31
N PHE A 73 0.75 -6.03 -16.90
CA PHE A 73 0.65 -5.46 -18.24
C PHE A 73 1.89 -5.82 -19.08
N GLU A 74 2.19 -7.14 -19.10
CA GLU A 74 3.34 -7.64 -19.83
C GLU A 74 3.25 -7.29 -21.33
N GLY A 75 4.37 -6.87 -21.89
CA GLY A 75 4.42 -6.39 -23.29
C GLY A 75 4.14 -4.90 -23.46
N ILE A 76 3.59 -4.24 -22.46
CA ILE A 76 3.31 -2.79 -22.52
C ILE A 76 4.57 -1.99 -22.15
N LYS A 77 5.05 -1.20 -23.12
CA LYS A 77 6.24 -0.36 -22.95
C LYS A 77 5.89 1.06 -22.51
N HIS A 78 4.75 1.58 -22.96
CA HIS A 78 4.31 2.96 -22.77
C HIS A 78 3.12 3.04 -21.82
N ILE A 79 3.11 4.06 -20.99
CA ILE A 79 2.00 4.37 -20.10
C ILE A 79 1.66 5.86 -20.16
N LEU A 80 0.42 6.18 -19.82
CA LEU A 80 -0.01 7.54 -19.53
C LEU A 80 -0.28 7.66 -18.03
N PRO A 81 0.59 8.32 -17.25
CA PRO A 81 0.34 8.60 -15.85
C PRO A 81 -0.59 9.80 -15.71
N ILE A 82 -1.74 9.59 -15.06
CA ILE A 82 -2.71 10.64 -14.78
C ILE A 82 -2.97 10.72 -13.29
N ILE A 83 -3.30 11.92 -12.80
CA ILE A 83 -3.57 12.17 -11.39
C ILE A 83 -4.93 12.82 -11.20
N ASN A 84 -5.67 12.33 -10.21
CA ASN A 84 -6.87 13.00 -9.72
C ASN A 84 -6.47 13.81 -8.47
N PRO A 85 -6.44 15.15 -8.54
CA PRO A 85 -6.00 15.97 -7.42
C PRO A 85 -7.02 16.02 -6.28
N ILE A 86 -8.30 15.81 -6.56
CA ILE A 86 -9.37 15.82 -5.55
C ILE A 86 -9.34 14.53 -4.72
N LYS A 87 -9.29 13.38 -5.42
CA LYS A 87 -9.24 12.05 -4.79
C LYS A 87 -7.82 11.63 -4.41
N LYS A 88 -6.81 12.45 -4.68
CA LYS A 88 -5.39 12.18 -4.44
C LYS A 88 -4.95 10.80 -4.95
N ARG A 89 -5.37 10.46 -6.18
CA ARG A 89 -5.11 9.16 -6.79
C ARG A 89 -4.27 9.30 -8.05
N LEU A 90 -3.26 8.44 -8.15
CA LEU A 90 -2.45 8.26 -9.36
C LEU A 90 -2.99 7.05 -10.12
N ALA A 91 -3.38 7.25 -11.37
CA ALA A 91 -3.75 6.17 -12.26
C ALA A 91 -2.72 6.02 -13.39
N ILE A 92 -2.39 4.78 -13.72
CA ILE A 92 -1.47 4.42 -14.80
C ILE A 92 -2.27 3.70 -15.88
N VAL A 93 -2.41 4.37 -17.01
CA VAL A 93 -3.10 3.83 -18.17
C VAL A 93 -2.07 3.14 -19.07
N PRO A 94 -2.14 1.81 -19.27
CA PRO A 94 -1.26 1.11 -20.20
C PRO A 94 -1.61 1.47 -21.65
N LEU A 95 -0.60 1.63 -22.50
CA LEU A 95 -0.75 2.00 -23.90
C LEU A 95 -0.06 0.99 -24.81
N ASN A 96 -0.75 0.53 -25.85
CA ASN A 96 -0.20 -0.39 -26.84
C ASN A 96 0.80 0.29 -27.80
N ALA A 97 0.71 1.61 -27.95
CA ALA A 97 1.59 2.40 -28.78
C ALA A 97 1.98 3.70 -28.06
N GLU A 98 3.02 4.36 -28.58
CA GLU A 98 3.42 5.66 -28.08
C GLU A 98 2.36 6.71 -28.42
N GLU A 99 1.93 7.47 -27.42
CA GLU A 99 1.03 8.61 -27.54
C GLU A 99 1.75 9.89 -27.08
N SER A 100 1.24 11.04 -27.54
CA SER A 100 1.68 12.34 -27.03
C SER A 100 1.54 12.41 -25.53
N LYS A 101 2.46 12.67 -24.70
CA LYS A 101 2.47 12.64 -23.21
C LYS A 101 2.60 11.25 -22.59
N SER A 102 2.77 10.19 -23.38
CA SER A 102 3.12 8.89 -22.84
C SER A 102 4.58 8.84 -22.38
N VAL A 103 4.88 7.92 -21.48
CA VAL A 103 6.24 7.70 -20.99
C VAL A 103 6.58 6.22 -20.98
N GLU A 104 7.85 5.90 -21.23
CA GLU A 104 8.33 4.52 -21.08
C GLU A 104 8.49 4.17 -19.59
N TRP A 105 7.88 3.05 -19.17
CA TRP A 105 7.97 2.53 -17.80
C TRP A 105 8.58 1.14 -17.70
N ALA A 106 8.75 0.47 -18.82
CA ALA A 106 9.28 -0.89 -18.89
C ALA A 106 10.20 -1.05 -20.10
N ARG A 107 11.11 -2.00 -19.99
CA ARG A 107 11.97 -2.40 -21.09
C ARG A 107 12.04 -3.92 -21.16
N GLN A 108 12.15 -4.44 -22.37
CA GLN A 108 12.42 -5.85 -22.61
C GLN A 108 13.92 -6.11 -22.52
N LYS A 109 14.32 -7.16 -21.82
CA LYS A 109 15.68 -7.65 -21.79
C LYS A 109 15.98 -8.55 -22.99
N LYS A 110 17.25 -8.91 -23.16
CA LYS A 110 17.69 -9.82 -24.24
C LYS A 110 17.09 -11.23 -24.13
N ASP A 111 16.73 -11.66 -22.93
CA ASP A 111 16.07 -12.95 -22.64
C ASP A 111 14.55 -12.91 -22.86
N GLY A 112 14.02 -11.82 -23.37
CA GLY A 112 12.58 -11.61 -23.58
C GLY A 112 11.80 -11.14 -22.36
N SER A 113 12.36 -11.22 -21.15
CA SER A 113 11.69 -10.79 -19.93
C SER A 113 11.55 -9.27 -19.84
N TRP A 114 10.47 -8.81 -19.21
CA TRP A 114 10.21 -7.39 -18.99
C TRP A 114 10.68 -6.95 -17.58
N THR A 115 11.25 -5.76 -17.53
CA THR A 115 11.75 -5.16 -16.29
C THR A 115 11.31 -3.70 -16.19
N PRO A 116 10.98 -3.22 -14.98
CA PRO A 116 10.59 -1.83 -14.77
C PRO A 116 11.74 -0.87 -15.12
N ARG A 117 11.37 0.28 -15.63
CA ARG A 117 12.24 1.44 -15.87
C ARG A 117 11.71 2.61 -15.03
N ASP A 118 12.61 3.33 -14.37
CA ASP A 118 12.23 4.55 -13.64
C ASP A 118 11.70 5.61 -14.61
N VAL A 119 10.55 6.17 -14.31
CA VAL A 119 10.00 7.34 -14.99
C VAL A 119 10.57 8.60 -14.32
N ILE A 120 11.35 9.35 -15.07
CA ILE A 120 12.01 10.56 -14.58
C ILE A 120 11.19 11.77 -14.99
N SER A 121 10.71 12.53 -14.00
CA SER A 121 10.03 13.81 -14.22
C SER A 121 10.12 14.65 -12.95
N LEU A 122 10.86 15.75 -13.03
CA LEU A 122 10.98 16.67 -11.91
C LEU A 122 9.65 17.36 -11.63
N GLU A 123 9.07 18.00 -12.65
CA GLU A 123 7.86 18.83 -12.50
C GLU A 123 6.64 18.03 -12.04
N TYR A 124 6.44 16.86 -12.63
CA TYR A 124 5.30 16.02 -12.28
C TYR A 124 5.39 15.50 -10.83
N VAL A 125 6.57 15.06 -10.44
CA VAL A 125 6.82 14.58 -9.08
C VAL A 125 6.72 15.72 -8.06
N GLU A 126 7.25 16.90 -8.36
CA GLU A 126 7.12 18.09 -7.50
C GLU A 126 5.64 18.45 -7.25
N LYS A 127 4.80 18.37 -8.29
CA LYS A 127 3.36 18.60 -8.13
C LYS A 127 2.69 17.56 -7.24
N ILE A 128 3.11 16.30 -7.31
CA ILE A 128 2.62 15.24 -6.40
C ILE A 128 3.03 15.55 -4.97
N TYR A 129 4.29 15.91 -4.74
CA TYR A 129 4.78 16.28 -3.40
C TYR A 129 4.02 17.47 -2.83
N ALA A 130 3.80 18.52 -3.62
CA ALA A 130 3.02 19.67 -3.21
C ALA A 130 1.55 19.33 -2.90
N LEU A 131 0.91 18.53 -3.77
CA LEU A 131 -0.48 18.06 -3.60
C LEU A 131 -0.66 17.29 -2.28
N MET A 132 0.32 16.47 -1.93
CA MET A 132 0.25 15.59 -0.77
C MET A 132 0.87 16.20 0.49
N ASN A 133 1.44 17.39 0.40
CA ASN A 133 2.25 18.00 1.46
C ASN A 133 3.38 17.07 1.95
N TRP A 134 4.03 16.40 1.02
CA TRP A 134 5.07 15.42 1.30
C TRP A 134 6.44 16.07 1.49
N HIS A 135 7.26 15.47 2.36
CA HIS A 135 8.64 15.90 2.55
C HIS A 135 9.55 15.48 1.39
N ARG A 136 10.25 16.42 0.78
CA ARG A 136 11.09 16.20 -0.42
C ARG A 136 12.23 15.21 -0.21
N GLU A 137 12.74 15.11 1.01
CA GLU A 137 13.84 14.20 1.35
C GLU A 137 13.37 12.74 1.53
N CYS A 138 12.09 12.57 1.72
CA CYS A 138 11.49 11.28 1.93
C CYS A 138 11.02 10.63 0.62
N ARG A 139 10.82 9.34 0.68
CA ARG A 139 10.22 8.53 -0.37
C ARG A 139 8.87 8.02 0.12
N TYR A 140 7.96 7.89 -0.80
CA TYR A 140 6.62 7.40 -0.50
C TYR A 140 6.33 6.18 -1.36
N LYS A 141 5.93 5.10 -0.71
CA LYS A 141 5.54 3.87 -1.38
C LYS A 141 4.06 3.66 -1.17
N THR A 142 3.32 3.43 -2.24
CA THR A 142 1.91 3.07 -2.17
C THR A 142 1.64 1.78 -2.94
N LEU A 143 0.70 0.98 -2.44
CA LEU A 143 0.22 -0.21 -3.12
C LEU A 143 -0.85 0.17 -4.13
N GLY A 144 -0.83 -0.52 -5.26
CA GLY A 144 -1.81 -0.33 -6.31
C GLY A 144 -2.82 -1.47 -6.35
N ARG A 145 -3.91 -1.19 -7.07
CA ARG A 145 -4.92 -2.17 -7.46
C ARG A 145 -5.26 -1.99 -8.93
N ILE A 146 -5.80 -3.02 -9.56
CA ILE A 146 -6.39 -2.92 -10.89
C ILE A 146 -7.77 -2.29 -10.73
N ALA A 147 -8.11 -1.39 -11.62
CA ALA A 147 -9.42 -0.78 -11.74
C ALA A 147 -9.84 -0.72 -13.22
N ASP A 148 -11.13 -0.76 -13.45
CA ASP A 148 -11.68 -0.53 -14.78
C ASP A 148 -11.82 0.97 -15.05
N SER A 149 -11.69 1.35 -16.33
CA SER A 149 -11.79 2.75 -16.77
C SER A 149 -12.30 2.84 -18.21
N PRO A 150 -12.70 4.04 -18.67
CA PRO A 150 -13.08 4.24 -20.08
C PRO A 150 -12.00 3.85 -21.11
N ARG A 151 -10.75 3.66 -20.68
CA ARG A 151 -9.63 3.21 -21.50
C ARG A 151 -9.20 1.76 -21.19
N GLY A 152 -10.08 0.98 -20.55
CA GLY A 152 -9.81 -0.38 -20.10
C GLY A 152 -9.14 -0.44 -18.74
N LEU A 153 -8.47 -1.56 -18.45
CA LEU A 153 -7.86 -1.80 -17.14
C LEU A 153 -6.67 -0.86 -16.90
N VAL A 154 -6.64 -0.28 -15.71
CA VAL A 154 -5.58 0.64 -15.25
C VAL A 154 -5.05 0.21 -13.89
N LEU A 155 -3.82 0.63 -13.55
CA LEU A 155 -3.34 0.57 -12.18
C LEU A 155 -3.71 1.85 -11.45
N LEU A 156 -4.34 1.69 -10.30
CA LEU A 156 -4.77 2.80 -9.44
C LEU A 156 -4.00 2.74 -8.12
N PHE A 157 -3.40 3.86 -7.74
CA PHE A 157 -2.65 4.04 -6.50
C PHE A 157 -3.31 5.16 -5.71
N ASP A 158 -3.68 4.89 -4.45
CA ASP A 158 -4.15 5.90 -3.53
C ASP A 158 -2.94 6.53 -2.83
N LEU A 159 -2.74 7.83 -3.03
CA LEU A 159 -1.56 8.52 -2.51
C LEU A 159 -1.67 8.80 -1.01
N GLU A 160 -2.88 8.82 -0.44
CA GLU A 160 -3.10 8.99 1.00
C GLU A 160 -2.64 7.78 1.79
N GLU A 161 -2.68 6.58 1.18
CA GLU A 161 -2.12 5.36 1.75
C GLU A 161 -0.59 5.26 1.61
N GLY A 162 0.05 6.33 1.19
CA GLY A 162 1.49 6.37 0.92
C GLY A 162 2.32 6.20 2.19
N PHE A 163 3.07 5.09 2.28
CA PHE A 163 4.02 4.87 3.36
C PHE A 163 5.32 5.63 3.11
N MET A 164 5.70 6.45 4.08
CA MET A 164 6.90 7.28 4.01
C MET A 164 8.13 6.56 4.56
N TYR A 165 9.25 6.71 3.86
CA TYR A 165 10.55 6.23 4.31
C TYR A 165 11.68 7.03 3.68
N SER A 166 12.86 6.94 4.28
CA SER A 166 14.10 7.41 3.68
C SER A 166 15.13 6.27 3.63
N ASN A 167 16.08 6.36 2.71
CA ASN A 167 17.18 5.41 2.61
C ASN A 167 18.50 6.16 2.77
N GLU A 168 19.30 5.70 3.71
CA GLU A 168 20.67 6.16 3.89
C GLU A 168 21.65 5.06 3.46
N SER A 169 22.77 5.47 2.88
CA SER A 169 23.86 4.56 2.51
C SER A 169 24.90 4.56 3.61
N VAL A 170 24.96 3.49 4.37
CA VAL A 170 25.92 3.33 5.47
C VAL A 170 27.05 2.41 5.02
N GLU A 171 28.29 2.82 5.30
CA GLU A 171 29.47 2.00 5.08
C GLU A 171 29.63 1.01 6.23
N TYR A 172 29.97 -0.22 5.90
CA TYR A 172 30.29 -1.25 6.87
C TYR A 172 31.45 -2.10 6.35
N THR A 173 32.24 -2.63 7.25
CA THR A 173 33.29 -3.59 6.91
C THR A 173 32.70 -4.98 6.86
N ASP A 174 32.83 -5.63 5.72
CA ASP A 174 32.42 -7.03 5.55
C ASP A 174 33.30 -7.93 6.41
N PRO A 175 32.73 -8.64 7.40
CA PRO A 175 33.53 -9.46 8.32
C PRO A 175 34.28 -10.61 7.63
N ASN A 176 33.82 -11.08 6.47
CA ASN A 176 34.41 -12.18 5.75
C ASN A 176 35.54 -11.75 4.81
N THR A 177 35.51 -10.53 4.32
CA THR A 177 36.45 -10.06 3.29
C THR A 177 37.30 -8.87 3.72
N GLY A 178 37.00 -8.26 4.88
CA GLY A 178 37.61 -7.02 5.36
C GLY A 178 37.40 -5.78 4.48
N LYS A 179 36.62 -5.90 3.43
CA LYS A 179 36.36 -4.80 2.47
C LYS A 179 35.25 -3.91 2.95
N ILE A 180 35.39 -2.60 2.74
CA ILE A 180 34.32 -1.62 2.99
C ILE A 180 33.27 -1.80 1.91
N LYS A 181 32.04 -2.08 2.32
CA LYS A 181 30.84 -2.19 1.50
C LYS A 181 29.83 -1.16 1.93
N LYS A 182 28.93 -0.76 1.00
CA LYS A 182 27.81 0.13 1.29
C LYS A 182 26.52 -0.69 1.35
N ARG A 183 25.75 -0.51 2.42
CA ARG A 183 24.39 -1.04 2.51
C ARG A 183 23.41 0.12 2.68
N LYS A 184 22.21 -0.06 2.14
CA LYS A 184 21.11 0.88 2.38
C LYS A 184 20.39 0.46 3.64
N ILE A 185 20.23 1.39 4.56
CA ILE A 185 19.34 1.25 5.70
C ILE A 185 18.12 2.13 5.48
N ILE A 186 16.99 1.66 5.95
CA ILE A 186 15.75 2.44 5.97
C ILE A 186 15.70 3.15 7.30
N TYR A 187 15.42 4.43 7.27
CA TYR A 187 15.19 5.22 8.48
C TYR A 187 14.01 6.17 8.27
N TYR A 188 13.47 6.64 9.35
CA TYR A 188 12.39 7.63 9.36
C TYR A 188 12.94 8.94 9.88
N PRO A 189 12.56 10.11 9.30
CA PRO A 189 12.86 11.42 9.87
C PRO A 189 12.34 11.52 11.31
N ASP A 190 12.98 12.33 12.15
CA ASP A 190 12.70 12.41 13.59
C ASP A 190 11.21 12.63 13.90
N ALA A 191 10.52 13.44 13.11
CA ALA A 191 9.07 13.67 13.25
C ALA A 191 8.19 12.41 13.05
N TYR A 192 8.77 11.30 12.59
CA TYR A 192 8.04 10.08 12.24
C TYR A 192 8.65 8.82 12.85
N LYS A 193 9.73 8.95 13.66
CA LYS A 193 10.39 7.81 14.30
C LYS A 193 9.47 7.10 15.29
N ASP A 194 8.63 7.87 15.96
CA ASP A 194 7.74 7.39 17.02
C ASP A 194 6.36 6.97 16.48
N ARG A 195 6.16 7.04 15.16
CA ARG A 195 4.91 6.65 14.51
C ARG A 195 5.08 5.34 13.75
N ILE A 196 4.33 4.34 14.16
CA ILE A 196 4.22 3.04 13.46
C ILE A 196 3.10 3.11 12.42
N GLY A 197 1.98 3.73 12.77
CA GLY A 197 0.80 3.80 11.92
C GLY A 197 -0.23 4.80 12.41
N GLN A 198 -1.50 4.51 12.17
CA GLN A 198 -2.63 5.24 12.73
C GLN A 198 -3.07 4.59 14.05
N SER A 199 -3.67 5.35 14.94
CA SER A 199 -4.21 4.80 16.18
C SER A 199 -5.24 3.70 15.90
N TYR A 200 -5.37 2.72 16.78
CA TYR A 200 -6.35 1.64 16.61
C TYR A 200 -7.79 2.19 16.57
N SER A 201 -8.10 3.21 17.37
CA SER A 201 -9.40 3.89 17.36
C SER A 201 -9.71 4.54 15.99
N ASP A 202 -8.74 5.27 15.40
CA ASP A 202 -8.91 5.86 14.08
C ASP A 202 -9.05 4.80 12.98
N TYR A 203 -8.31 3.69 13.11
CA TYR A 203 -8.45 2.55 12.21
C TYR A 203 -9.87 1.98 12.23
N ILE A 204 -10.43 1.74 13.41
CA ILE A 204 -11.80 1.22 13.54
C ILE A 204 -12.83 2.22 12.99
N ALA A 205 -12.68 3.52 13.30
CA ALA A 205 -13.55 4.56 12.77
C ALA A 205 -13.51 4.60 11.22
N SER A 206 -12.32 4.47 10.63
CA SER A 206 -12.16 4.43 9.18
C SER A 206 -12.81 3.20 8.52
N GLN A 207 -12.79 2.05 9.20
CA GLN A 207 -13.46 0.83 8.72
C GLN A 207 -14.97 0.97 8.75
N GLN A 208 -15.52 1.58 9.80
CA GLN A 208 -16.95 1.84 9.92
C GLN A 208 -17.43 2.81 8.85
N SER A 209 -16.75 3.93 8.64
CA SER A 209 -17.06 4.89 7.58
C SER A 209 -17.06 4.22 6.20
N SER A 210 -16.03 3.44 5.88
CA SER A 210 -15.94 2.71 4.62
C SER A 210 -17.08 1.70 4.43
N LEU A 211 -17.56 1.07 5.51
CA LEU A 211 -18.70 0.15 5.46
C LEU A 211 -20.00 0.90 5.18
N TYR A 212 -20.22 2.05 5.83
CA TYR A 212 -21.39 2.90 5.58
C TYR A 212 -21.42 3.42 4.15
N ASP A 213 -20.28 3.84 3.60
CA ASP A 213 -20.16 4.28 2.22
C ASP A 213 -20.55 3.16 1.24
N GLN A 214 -20.04 1.93 1.47
CA GLN A 214 -20.39 0.77 0.65
C GLN A 214 -21.87 0.41 0.75
N LEU A 215 -22.47 0.47 1.93
CA LEU A 215 -23.91 0.23 2.13
C LEU A 215 -24.74 1.31 1.46
N SER A 216 -24.32 2.56 1.52
CA SER A 216 -24.97 3.68 0.81
C SER A 216 -24.96 3.48 -0.70
N GLU A 217 -23.81 3.09 -1.26
CA GLU A 217 -23.70 2.79 -2.69
C GLU A 217 -24.59 1.62 -3.12
N MET A 218 -24.68 0.56 -2.31
CA MET A 218 -25.47 -0.63 -2.63
C MET A 218 -26.98 -0.39 -2.48
N THR A 219 -27.41 0.43 -1.54
CA THR A 219 -28.82 0.62 -1.20
C THR A 219 -29.42 1.90 -1.74
N GLY A 220 -28.60 2.84 -2.24
CA GLY A 220 -29.03 4.17 -2.65
C GLY A 220 -29.57 5.03 -1.50
N LYS A 221 -29.32 4.64 -0.24
CA LYS A 221 -29.70 5.39 0.96
C LYS A 221 -28.44 5.96 1.61
N THR A 222 -28.51 7.19 2.07
CA THR A 222 -27.46 7.81 2.87
C THR A 222 -27.57 7.30 4.29
N TYR A 223 -26.53 6.70 4.82
CA TYR A 223 -26.41 6.31 6.22
C TYR A 223 -25.41 7.26 6.88
N ASP A 224 -25.91 8.16 7.72
CA ASP A 224 -25.06 9.02 8.53
C ASP A 224 -24.51 8.21 9.72
N ALA A 225 -23.24 8.40 10.04
CA ALA A 225 -22.66 7.84 11.27
C ALA A 225 -23.42 8.45 12.46
N VAL A 226 -24.02 7.61 13.27
CA VAL A 226 -24.70 8.05 14.49
C VAL A 226 -23.61 8.51 15.45
N GLU A 227 -23.46 9.83 15.61
CA GLU A 227 -22.74 10.39 16.75
C GLU A 227 -23.37 9.82 18.01
N GLY A 228 -22.56 9.09 18.79
CA GLY A 228 -23.00 8.50 20.06
C GLY A 228 -23.52 9.60 20.96
N GLY A 229 -24.85 9.70 21.06
CA GLY A 229 -25.49 10.60 21.99
C GLY A 229 -25.16 10.22 23.42
N GLU A 230 -24.52 11.13 24.11
CA GLU A 230 -24.48 11.16 25.56
C GLU A 230 -25.91 11.02 26.06
N ARG A 231 -26.20 9.97 26.80
CA ARG A 231 -27.36 9.92 27.66
C ARG A 231 -26.97 10.52 28.99
N ASP A 232 -27.35 11.79 29.14
CA ASP A 232 -27.54 12.35 30.45
C ASP A 232 -28.69 11.60 31.14
N GLU A 233 -28.38 10.98 32.27
CA GLU A 233 -29.19 10.91 33.50
C GLU A 233 -28.32 10.55 34.68
#